data_88ca884faeb5f757c59963f9ae349a0b
#
_entry.id   88ca884faeb5f757c59963f9ae349a0b
#
_cell.length_a   1.000
_cell.length_b   1.000
_cell.length_c   1.000
_cell.angle_alpha   90.00
_cell.angle_beta   90.00
_cell.angle_gamma   90.00
#
_symmetry.space_group_name_H-M   'P 1'
#
loop_
_entity.id
_entity.type
_entity.pdbx_description
1 polymer ?
#
loop_
_entity_poly.entity_id
_entity_poly.type
_entity_poly.pdbx_seq_one_letter_code
_entity_poly.pdbx_strand_id
1 'polypeptide(L)'
;MREFTDGSTAIVRGALDAGCTFFAGYPITPASPILMQILRELPKVGGVAIQAEDEIASIGMCIGATLAGSRAMTATSGPGISLYSENIGLAIMGEVPLVLVDVQRLGPATGGATTVGQGDVQFVRWGTGGGYPVIALAPSSVAECYSLTRRAFDLAERFRCPVFLLTDKELDMTSVTVDTDAYEKPPVRARAVLGGTGASTVANAGRDTTASSSASLSAADAGSATPSESSNTSDAKTSTADSNSAAAIANPPPYRYEPADGVPPLAQYGGDVLVRFTGSTHDERALITKAPAKVAALNEHLRAKIEDHADEIELVARDLQPGARVLFVSYGITAGAMREAVRRMRSSGRRVSAMTLHCLWPVPEGALLDALEDVDVVVVAELNHGQYRREIERLGPGVDVRGLHRVDGELITPEQFVEIAR
;
A
#
# COMPACT_ATOMS: atom_id res chain seq x y z
N MET A 1 -12.83 25.34 -2.21
CA MET A 1 -14.31 25.23 -2.43
C MET A 1 -14.88 24.27 -1.38
N ARG A 2 -16.00 24.65 -0.74
CA ARG A 2 -16.65 23.74 0.21
C ARG A 2 -17.47 22.68 -0.53
N GLU A 3 -17.25 21.44 -0.17
CA GLU A 3 -17.92 20.29 -0.78
C GLU A 3 -18.37 19.30 0.31
N PHE A 4 -19.51 18.65 0.11
CA PHE A 4 -19.98 17.56 0.94
C PHE A 4 -19.56 16.25 0.29
N THR A 5 -18.59 15.55 0.90
CA THR A 5 -17.91 14.39 0.30
C THR A 5 -17.46 13.40 1.39
N ASP A 6 -17.01 12.22 0.98
CA ASP A 6 -16.57 11.12 1.82
C ASP A 6 -15.14 10.68 1.48
N GLY A 7 -14.60 9.75 2.28
CA GLY A 7 -13.27 9.21 2.10
C GLY A 7 -13.08 8.45 0.80
N SER A 8 -14.07 7.66 0.36
CA SER A 8 -14.02 6.94 -0.92
C SER A 8 -13.80 7.89 -2.09
N THR A 9 -14.56 8.99 -2.12
CA THR A 9 -14.44 10.03 -3.16
C THR A 9 -13.07 10.71 -3.09
N ALA A 10 -12.59 11.00 -1.89
CA ALA A 10 -11.29 11.62 -1.67
C ALA A 10 -10.13 10.72 -2.13
N ILE A 11 -10.19 9.41 -1.83
CA ILE A 11 -9.22 8.40 -2.29
C ILE A 11 -9.18 8.33 -3.81
N VAL A 12 -10.34 8.23 -4.47
CA VAL A 12 -10.41 8.17 -5.94
C VAL A 12 -9.81 9.42 -6.57
N ARG A 13 -10.14 10.62 -6.06
CA ARG A 13 -9.53 11.88 -6.54
C ARG A 13 -8.03 11.91 -6.32
N GLY A 14 -7.57 11.50 -5.14
CA GLY A 14 -6.15 11.40 -4.84
C GLY A 14 -5.40 10.48 -5.80
N ALA A 15 -6.00 9.33 -6.15
CA ALA A 15 -5.45 8.39 -7.10
C ALA A 15 -5.38 8.96 -8.52
N LEU A 16 -6.45 9.60 -9.01
CA LEU A 16 -6.47 10.26 -10.33
C LEU A 16 -5.41 11.37 -10.41
N ASP A 17 -5.35 12.23 -9.40
CA ASP A 17 -4.38 13.32 -9.32
C ASP A 17 -2.93 12.83 -9.10
N ALA A 18 -2.74 11.61 -8.61
CA ALA A 18 -1.45 10.93 -8.55
C ALA A 18 -1.04 10.28 -9.87
N GLY A 19 -1.91 10.31 -10.87
CA GLY A 19 -1.67 9.71 -12.17
C GLY A 19 -1.90 8.19 -12.20
N CYS A 20 -2.82 7.67 -11.40
CA CYS A 20 -3.31 6.30 -11.50
C CYS A 20 -3.87 6.08 -12.91
N THR A 21 -3.44 5.00 -13.57
CA THR A 21 -3.88 4.64 -14.93
C THR A 21 -4.50 3.25 -15.01
N PHE A 22 -4.41 2.47 -13.93
CA PHE A 22 -5.02 1.14 -13.88
C PHE A 22 -5.60 0.85 -12.50
N PHE A 23 -6.78 0.28 -12.49
CA PHE A 23 -7.44 -0.24 -11.29
C PHE A 23 -8.08 -1.60 -11.60
N ALA A 24 -7.92 -2.54 -10.70
CA ALA A 24 -8.74 -3.75 -10.66
C ALA A 24 -9.18 -4.00 -9.22
N GLY A 25 -10.44 -4.37 -9.03
CA GLY A 25 -11.00 -4.63 -7.71
C GLY A 25 -12.20 -5.57 -7.77
N TYR A 26 -12.52 -6.19 -6.64
CA TYR A 26 -13.70 -6.99 -6.43
C TYR A 26 -14.65 -6.29 -5.46
N PRO A 27 -15.98 -6.29 -5.70
CA PRO A 27 -16.91 -5.57 -4.83
C PRO A 27 -16.98 -6.21 -3.44
N ILE A 28 -16.53 -5.48 -2.44
CA ILE A 28 -16.60 -5.85 -1.03
C ILE A 28 -16.94 -4.63 -0.17
N THR A 29 -17.87 -4.78 0.77
CA THR A 29 -18.24 -3.70 1.70
C THR A 29 -17.18 -3.60 2.81
N PRO A 30 -16.70 -2.36 3.14
CA PRO A 30 -17.14 -1.04 2.66
C PRO A 30 -16.33 -0.44 1.49
N ALA A 31 -15.42 -1.16 0.85
CA ALA A 31 -14.59 -0.65 -0.25
C ALA A 31 -15.33 -0.50 -1.60
N SER A 32 -16.55 -1.03 -1.73
CA SER A 32 -17.33 -0.96 -2.98
C SER A 32 -17.53 0.46 -3.53
N PRO A 33 -17.71 1.53 -2.73
CA PRO A 33 -17.80 2.89 -3.25
C PRO A 33 -16.57 3.33 -4.03
N ILE A 34 -15.35 2.95 -3.61
CA ILE A 34 -14.11 3.22 -4.34
C ILE A 34 -14.15 2.54 -5.71
N LEU A 35 -14.48 1.24 -5.75
CA LEU A 35 -14.62 0.49 -7.00
C LEU A 35 -15.63 1.15 -7.96
N MET A 36 -16.83 1.47 -7.47
CA MET A 36 -17.89 2.05 -8.28
C MET A 36 -17.52 3.42 -8.85
N GLN A 37 -16.81 4.23 -8.07
CA GLN A 37 -16.38 5.55 -8.51
C GLN A 37 -15.23 5.47 -9.51
N ILE A 38 -14.21 4.65 -9.24
CA ILE A 38 -13.04 4.57 -10.13
C ILE A 38 -13.38 3.92 -11.49
N LEU A 39 -14.34 2.97 -11.51
CA LEU A 39 -14.90 2.42 -12.77
C LEU A 39 -15.53 3.50 -13.64
N ARG A 40 -16.08 4.55 -13.05
CA ARG A 40 -16.70 5.67 -13.75
C ARG A 40 -15.71 6.77 -14.14
N GLU A 41 -14.76 7.07 -13.24
CA GLU A 41 -13.90 8.26 -13.37
C GLU A 41 -12.59 7.98 -14.12
N LEU A 42 -11.95 6.83 -13.87
CA LEU A 42 -10.65 6.50 -14.46
C LEU A 42 -10.67 6.43 -16.01
N PRO A 43 -11.70 5.86 -16.67
CA PRO A 43 -11.79 5.88 -18.13
C PRO A 43 -11.88 7.27 -18.73
N LYS A 44 -12.42 8.26 -18.00
CA LYS A 44 -12.53 9.65 -18.49
C LYS A 44 -11.17 10.33 -18.66
N VAL A 45 -10.17 9.86 -17.93
CA VAL A 45 -8.79 10.36 -18.03
C VAL A 45 -7.86 9.41 -18.81
N GLY A 46 -8.45 8.45 -19.55
CA GLY A 46 -7.71 7.52 -20.41
C GLY A 46 -7.13 6.30 -19.68
N GLY A 47 -7.49 6.07 -18.45
CA GLY A 47 -7.09 4.89 -17.69
C GLY A 47 -8.05 3.70 -17.88
N VAL A 48 -7.70 2.56 -17.32
CA VAL A 48 -8.46 1.31 -17.36
C VAL A 48 -8.88 0.91 -15.96
N ALA A 49 -10.16 0.68 -15.74
CA ALA A 49 -10.70 0.16 -14.50
C ALA A 49 -11.49 -1.12 -14.75
N ILE A 50 -11.27 -2.15 -13.94
CA ILE A 50 -11.84 -3.49 -14.11
C ILE A 50 -12.47 -3.96 -12.81
N GLN A 51 -13.69 -4.48 -12.89
CA GLN A 51 -14.22 -5.35 -11.84
C GLN A 51 -13.76 -6.77 -12.14
N ALA A 52 -12.93 -7.32 -11.26
CA ALA A 52 -12.42 -8.67 -11.39
C ALA A 52 -13.41 -9.71 -10.84
N GLU A 53 -13.11 -10.98 -11.04
CA GLU A 53 -13.93 -12.09 -10.55
C GLU A 53 -13.75 -12.38 -9.06
N ASP A 54 -12.58 -12.04 -8.51
CA ASP A 54 -12.24 -12.15 -7.09
C ASP A 54 -11.07 -11.21 -6.71
N GLU A 55 -10.70 -11.21 -5.43
CA GLU A 55 -9.60 -10.41 -4.90
C GLU A 55 -8.24 -10.87 -5.44
N ILE A 56 -8.03 -12.17 -5.62
CA ILE A 56 -6.76 -12.74 -6.10
C ILE A 56 -6.48 -12.27 -7.53
N ALA A 57 -7.49 -12.33 -8.40
CA ALA A 57 -7.41 -11.82 -9.77
C ALA A 57 -7.17 -10.31 -9.78
N SER A 58 -7.83 -9.55 -8.89
CA SER A 58 -7.70 -8.09 -8.80
C SER A 58 -6.25 -7.65 -8.60
N ILE A 59 -5.58 -8.14 -7.58
CA ILE A 59 -4.19 -7.76 -7.29
C ILE A 59 -3.24 -8.29 -8.38
N GLY A 60 -3.49 -9.49 -8.90
CA GLY A 60 -2.70 -10.06 -10.00
C GLY A 60 -2.74 -9.19 -11.26
N MET A 61 -3.93 -8.68 -11.63
CA MET A 61 -4.08 -7.73 -12.74
C MET A 61 -3.32 -6.44 -12.49
N CYS A 62 -3.37 -5.89 -11.26
CA CYS A 62 -2.64 -4.68 -10.89
C CYS A 62 -1.12 -4.87 -10.96
N ILE A 63 -0.58 -6.02 -10.51
CA ILE A 63 0.83 -6.37 -10.65
C ILE A 63 1.23 -6.40 -12.13
N GLY A 64 0.47 -7.11 -12.96
CA GLY A 64 0.73 -7.20 -14.41
C GLY A 64 0.69 -5.84 -15.10
N ALA A 65 -0.32 -5.02 -14.80
CA ALA A 65 -0.46 -3.66 -15.34
C ALA A 65 0.72 -2.75 -14.94
N THR A 66 1.17 -2.86 -13.68
CA THR A 66 2.34 -2.10 -13.19
C THR A 66 3.61 -2.47 -13.96
N LEU A 67 3.85 -3.76 -14.16
CA LEU A 67 4.98 -4.25 -14.95
C LEU A 67 4.88 -3.87 -16.43
N ALA A 68 3.68 -3.60 -16.95
CA ALA A 68 3.45 -3.05 -18.28
C ALA A 68 3.46 -1.51 -18.34
N GLY A 69 3.87 -0.84 -17.26
CA GLY A 69 4.08 0.62 -17.23
C GLY A 69 2.97 1.44 -16.59
N SER A 70 1.85 0.83 -16.17
CA SER A 70 0.76 1.54 -15.49
C SER A 70 1.10 1.90 -14.05
N ARG A 71 0.51 2.97 -13.54
CA ARG A 71 0.35 3.20 -12.10
C ARG A 71 -0.93 2.54 -11.65
N ALA A 72 -0.83 1.52 -10.82
CA ALA A 72 -1.95 0.69 -10.46
C ALA A 72 -2.36 0.83 -9.00
N MET A 73 -3.66 0.70 -8.75
CA MET A 73 -4.27 0.65 -7.42
C MET A 73 -5.33 -0.44 -7.39
N THR A 74 -5.48 -1.07 -6.23
CA THR A 74 -6.64 -1.91 -5.90
C THR A 74 -7.23 -1.47 -4.56
N ALA A 75 -8.48 -1.84 -4.30
CA ALA A 75 -9.16 -1.57 -3.04
C ALA A 75 -9.92 -2.81 -2.57
N THR A 76 -9.84 -3.09 -1.28
CA THR A 76 -10.47 -4.23 -0.62
C THR A 76 -10.82 -3.91 0.84
N SER A 77 -11.23 -4.93 1.59
CA SER A 77 -11.59 -4.84 3.02
C SER A 77 -11.39 -6.19 3.69
N GLY A 78 -10.95 -6.21 4.94
CA GLY A 78 -10.98 -7.36 5.86
C GLY A 78 -10.64 -8.72 5.22
N PRO A 79 -11.63 -9.57 4.91
CA PRO A 79 -11.34 -10.88 4.33
C PRO A 79 -10.64 -10.82 2.96
N GLY A 80 -10.85 -9.75 2.18
CA GLY A 80 -10.21 -9.59 0.88
C GLY A 80 -8.72 -9.29 0.99
N ILE A 81 -8.27 -8.54 2.02
CA ILE A 81 -6.82 -8.33 2.22
C ILE A 81 -6.11 -9.66 2.53
N SER A 82 -6.80 -10.59 3.19
CA SER A 82 -6.28 -11.93 3.45
C SER A 82 -6.06 -12.74 2.16
N LEU A 83 -6.91 -12.55 1.16
CA LEU A 83 -6.77 -13.19 -0.15
C LEU A 83 -5.63 -12.59 -0.99
N TYR A 84 -5.18 -11.39 -0.67
CA TYR A 84 -4.02 -10.76 -1.32
C TYR A 84 -2.66 -11.30 -0.84
N SER A 85 -2.62 -12.07 0.26
CA SER A 85 -1.41 -12.44 1.01
C SER A 85 -0.25 -12.91 0.13
N GLU A 86 -0.48 -13.89 -0.75
CA GLU A 86 0.55 -14.44 -1.63
C GLU A 86 1.01 -13.40 -2.67
N ASN A 87 0.06 -12.69 -3.29
CA ASN A 87 0.38 -11.67 -4.28
C ASN A 87 1.07 -10.43 -3.69
N ILE A 88 0.84 -10.10 -2.41
CA ILE A 88 1.63 -9.09 -1.68
C ILE A 88 3.09 -9.54 -1.62
N GLY A 89 3.34 -10.80 -1.25
CA GLY A 89 4.68 -11.38 -1.24
C GLY A 89 5.34 -11.35 -2.62
N LEU A 90 4.59 -11.69 -3.67
CA LEU A 90 5.03 -11.59 -5.06
C LEU A 90 5.40 -10.15 -5.45
N ALA A 91 4.59 -9.17 -5.06
CA ALA A 91 4.86 -7.75 -5.33
C ALA A 91 6.08 -7.22 -4.56
N ILE A 92 6.31 -7.67 -3.33
CA ILE A 92 7.52 -7.35 -2.54
C ILE A 92 8.76 -7.95 -3.23
N MET A 93 8.73 -9.25 -3.53
CA MET A 93 9.85 -9.96 -4.15
C MET A 93 10.21 -9.41 -5.53
N GLY A 94 9.20 -9.04 -6.31
CA GLY A 94 9.36 -8.47 -7.66
C GLY A 94 9.55 -6.95 -7.68
N GLU A 95 9.58 -6.31 -6.52
CA GLU A 95 9.72 -4.86 -6.37
C GLU A 95 8.72 -4.07 -7.23
N VAL A 96 7.44 -4.40 -7.10
CA VAL A 96 6.34 -3.83 -7.89
C VAL A 96 5.72 -2.64 -7.16
N PRO A 97 5.82 -1.41 -7.69
CA PRO A 97 5.14 -0.24 -7.11
C PRO A 97 3.62 -0.35 -7.28
N LEU A 98 2.90 -0.51 -6.18
CA LEU A 98 1.46 -0.75 -6.17
C LEU A 98 0.82 -0.08 -4.95
N VAL A 99 -0.37 0.53 -5.10
CA VAL A 99 -1.15 1.04 -3.97
C VAL A 99 -2.29 0.08 -3.65
N LEU A 100 -2.35 -0.34 -2.39
CA LEU A 100 -3.33 -1.26 -1.84
C LEU A 100 -4.19 -0.52 -0.81
N VAL A 101 -5.43 -0.22 -1.14
CA VAL A 101 -6.37 0.40 -0.19
C VAL A 101 -7.09 -0.69 0.57
N ASP A 102 -6.98 -0.69 1.89
CA ASP A 102 -7.76 -1.55 2.77
C ASP A 102 -8.72 -0.69 3.60
N VAL A 103 -10.01 -0.80 3.28
CA VAL A 103 -11.07 -0.15 4.05
C VAL A 103 -11.45 -1.08 5.18
N GLN A 104 -10.80 -0.94 6.33
CA GLN A 104 -10.93 -1.82 7.47
C GLN A 104 -12.38 -1.87 8.00
N ARG A 105 -12.79 -3.04 8.44
CA ARG A 105 -14.08 -3.30 9.07
C ARG A 105 -13.95 -4.27 10.23
N LEU A 106 -15.02 -4.47 11.00
CA LEU A 106 -15.01 -5.42 12.10
C LEU A 106 -14.80 -6.85 11.58
N GLY A 107 -13.69 -7.47 11.95
CA GLY A 107 -13.34 -8.88 11.72
C GLY A 107 -13.70 -9.78 12.92
N PRO A 108 -13.25 -11.06 12.90
CA PRO A 108 -12.52 -11.74 11.82
C PRO A 108 -13.43 -12.23 10.67
N ALA A 109 -12.83 -12.63 9.55
CA ALA A 109 -13.49 -13.13 8.33
C ALA A 109 -14.58 -12.14 7.83
N THR A 110 -15.80 -12.61 7.53
CA THR A 110 -16.90 -11.73 7.14
C THR A 110 -17.22 -10.68 8.21
N GLY A 111 -17.09 -11.02 9.48
CA GLY A 111 -17.30 -10.12 10.61
C GLY A 111 -18.55 -9.27 10.49
N GLY A 112 -18.40 -7.98 10.76
CA GLY A 112 -19.44 -6.97 10.55
C GLY A 112 -19.15 -6.14 9.29
N ALA A 113 -19.71 -6.54 8.14
CA ALA A 113 -19.44 -5.90 6.85
C ALA A 113 -19.73 -4.37 6.82
N THR A 114 -20.67 -3.90 7.62
CA THR A 114 -21.06 -2.48 7.76
C THR A 114 -20.66 -1.90 9.12
N THR A 115 -19.80 -2.59 9.84
CA THR A 115 -19.43 -2.26 11.23
C THR A 115 -17.97 -1.84 11.28
N VAL A 116 -17.67 -0.75 11.99
CA VAL A 116 -16.32 -0.21 12.07
C VAL A 116 -15.37 -1.12 12.85
N GLY A 117 -14.11 -1.17 12.43
CA GLY A 117 -13.01 -1.87 13.09
C GLY A 117 -11.68 -1.46 12.46
N GLN A 118 -10.58 -1.70 13.16
CA GLN A 118 -9.21 -1.43 12.71
C GLN A 118 -8.34 -2.67 12.97
N GLY A 119 -8.84 -3.84 12.53
CA GLY A 119 -8.26 -5.15 12.86
C GLY A 119 -7.14 -5.64 11.96
N ASP A 120 -6.85 -4.95 10.85
CA ASP A 120 -5.95 -5.45 9.80
C ASP A 120 -4.51 -4.90 9.93
N VAL A 121 -4.22 -4.10 10.97
CA VAL A 121 -2.93 -3.42 11.18
C VAL A 121 -1.75 -4.39 11.25
N GLN A 122 -1.85 -5.44 12.09
CA GLN A 122 -0.79 -6.46 12.18
C GLN A 122 -0.82 -7.42 10.97
N PHE A 123 -1.98 -7.65 10.39
CA PHE A 123 -2.07 -8.47 9.17
C PHE A 123 -1.28 -7.83 8.03
N VAL A 124 -1.44 -6.53 7.80
CA VAL A 124 -0.68 -5.81 6.77
C VAL A 124 0.83 -5.92 7.00
N ARG A 125 1.29 -5.93 8.24
CA ARG A 125 2.73 -6.08 8.57
C ARG A 125 3.23 -7.52 8.35
N TRP A 126 2.44 -8.53 8.70
CA TRP A 126 2.90 -9.91 8.82
C TRP A 126 2.12 -10.91 7.95
N GLY A 127 1.14 -10.46 7.19
CA GLY A 127 0.20 -11.31 6.45
C GLY A 127 0.76 -12.01 5.23
N THR A 128 2.02 -11.75 4.86
CA THR A 128 2.75 -12.50 3.83
C THR A 128 3.99 -13.17 4.41
N GLY A 129 4.49 -14.22 3.75
CA GLY A 129 5.69 -14.92 4.20
C GLY A 129 6.93 -14.04 4.17
N GLY A 130 7.92 -14.34 5.04
CA GLY A 130 9.22 -13.70 5.06
C GLY A 130 9.37 -12.51 6.01
N GLY A 131 8.30 -11.82 6.38
CA GLY A 131 8.32 -10.70 7.34
C GLY A 131 9.08 -9.46 6.88
N TYR A 132 9.19 -9.23 5.57
CA TYR A 132 9.86 -8.06 5.01
C TYR A 132 9.13 -6.76 5.36
N PRO A 133 9.86 -5.61 5.43
CA PRO A 133 9.26 -4.32 5.70
C PRO A 133 8.18 -3.96 4.68
N VAL A 134 7.14 -3.30 5.14
CA VAL A 134 6.05 -2.74 4.34
C VAL A 134 5.85 -1.28 4.68
N ILE A 135 5.21 -0.53 3.80
CA ILE A 135 4.79 0.85 4.06
C ILE A 135 3.27 0.85 4.19
N ALA A 136 2.77 1.37 5.32
CA ALA A 136 1.34 1.48 5.56
C ALA A 136 0.98 2.85 6.14
N LEU A 137 0.12 3.57 5.44
CA LEU A 137 -0.38 4.88 5.80
C LEU A 137 -1.81 4.78 6.34
N ALA A 138 -2.17 5.62 7.31
CA ALA A 138 -3.49 5.63 7.93
C ALA A 138 -4.06 7.06 7.99
N PRO A 139 -4.98 7.44 7.09
CA PRO A 139 -5.67 8.73 7.16
C PRO A 139 -6.57 8.81 8.38
N SER A 140 -6.71 9.99 8.97
CA SER A 140 -7.59 10.26 10.11
C SER A 140 -8.70 11.28 9.80
N SER A 141 -8.82 11.67 8.54
CA SER A 141 -9.85 12.57 8.03
C SER A 141 -10.06 12.35 6.53
N VAL A 142 -11.20 12.82 6.01
CA VAL A 142 -11.51 12.78 4.57
C VAL A 142 -10.47 13.55 3.74
N ALA A 143 -9.96 14.68 4.25
CA ALA A 143 -8.91 15.43 3.57
C ALA A 143 -7.61 14.62 3.46
N GLU A 144 -7.26 13.89 4.52
CA GLU A 144 -6.09 13.03 4.53
C GLU A 144 -6.27 11.76 3.67
N CYS A 145 -7.51 11.28 3.47
CA CYS A 145 -7.77 10.23 2.48
C CYS A 145 -7.27 10.64 1.08
N TYR A 146 -7.43 11.91 0.70
CA TYR A 146 -6.89 12.44 -0.55
C TYR A 146 -5.35 12.56 -0.52
N SER A 147 -4.81 13.25 0.47
CA SER A 147 -3.38 13.56 0.51
C SER A 147 -2.51 12.31 0.71
N LEU A 148 -2.94 11.39 1.59
CA LEU A 148 -2.20 10.15 1.84
C LEU A 148 -2.34 9.13 0.69
N THR A 149 -3.42 9.16 -0.10
CA THR A 149 -3.47 8.40 -1.35
C THR A 149 -2.38 8.88 -2.32
N ARG A 150 -2.21 10.18 -2.50
CA ARG A 150 -1.12 10.73 -3.32
C ARG A 150 0.26 10.35 -2.78
N ARG A 151 0.43 10.45 -1.45
CA ARG A 151 1.69 10.05 -0.78
C ARG A 151 1.96 8.55 -0.95
N ALA A 152 0.94 7.69 -0.91
CA ALA A 152 1.09 6.26 -1.15
C ALA A 152 1.64 5.96 -2.55
N PHE A 153 1.13 6.64 -3.58
CA PHE A 153 1.68 6.53 -4.93
C PHE A 153 3.13 7.02 -5.01
N ASP A 154 3.47 8.14 -4.36
CA ASP A 154 4.84 8.65 -4.33
C ASP A 154 5.79 7.66 -3.67
N LEU A 155 5.42 7.11 -2.52
CA LEU A 155 6.24 6.13 -1.79
C LEU A 155 6.37 4.81 -2.55
N ALA A 156 5.28 4.34 -3.21
CA ALA A 156 5.34 3.14 -4.04
C ALA A 156 6.36 3.29 -5.18
N GLU A 157 6.37 4.42 -5.87
CA GLU A 157 7.36 4.72 -6.92
C GLU A 157 8.77 4.92 -6.35
N ARG A 158 8.89 5.56 -5.17
CA ARG A 158 10.19 5.81 -4.51
C ARG A 158 10.90 4.54 -4.10
N PHE A 159 10.15 3.60 -3.53
CA PHE A 159 10.71 2.39 -2.93
C PHE A 159 10.48 1.13 -3.75
N ARG A 160 9.78 1.23 -4.89
CA ARG A 160 9.41 0.06 -5.71
C ARG A 160 8.85 -1.08 -4.84
N CYS A 161 7.78 -0.78 -4.12
CA CYS A 161 7.13 -1.74 -3.23
C CYS A 161 5.61 -1.50 -3.19
N PRO A 162 4.82 -2.47 -2.75
CA PRO A 162 3.42 -2.22 -2.40
C PRO A 162 3.34 -1.29 -1.19
N VAL A 163 2.44 -0.29 -1.27
CA VAL A 163 2.14 0.65 -0.17
C VAL A 163 0.68 0.51 0.18
N PHE A 164 0.40 0.32 1.46
CA PHE A 164 -0.96 0.18 1.99
C PHE A 164 -1.51 1.54 2.42
N LEU A 165 -2.78 1.76 2.11
CA LEU A 165 -3.59 2.82 2.69
C LEU A 165 -4.66 2.16 3.57
N LEU A 166 -4.42 2.18 4.88
CA LEU A 166 -5.33 1.62 5.89
C LEU A 166 -6.33 2.69 6.30
N THR A 167 -7.46 2.75 5.63
CA THR A 167 -8.61 3.56 6.03
C THR A 167 -9.58 2.70 6.84
N ASP A 168 -10.71 3.24 7.21
CA ASP A 168 -11.76 2.49 7.89
C ASP A 168 -13.15 2.87 7.36
N LYS A 169 -14.13 2.03 7.66
CA LYS A 169 -15.51 2.15 7.18
C LYS A 169 -16.11 3.54 7.44
N GLU A 170 -15.83 4.14 8.61
CA GLU A 170 -16.42 5.43 8.96
C GLU A 170 -15.82 6.58 8.15
N LEU A 171 -14.51 6.61 7.97
CA LEU A 171 -13.86 7.61 7.10
C LEU A 171 -14.31 7.47 5.66
N ASP A 172 -14.42 6.22 5.19
CA ASP A 172 -14.68 5.91 3.79
C ASP A 172 -16.10 6.24 3.36
N MET A 173 -17.09 6.00 4.24
CA MET A 173 -18.51 6.09 3.90
C MET A 173 -19.27 7.25 4.55
N THR A 174 -18.66 7.96 5.51
CA THR A 174 -19.32 9.09 6.17
C THR A 174 -19.02 10.39 5.43
N SER A 175 -20.09 11.02 4.92
CA SER A 175 -19.95 12.30 4.23
C SER A 175 -19.80 13.45 5.22
N VAL A 176 -18.82 14.32 4.97
CA VAL A 176 -18.54 15.51 5.75
C VAL A 176 -18.35 16.73 4.83
N THR A 177 -18.53 17.93 5.37
CA THR A 177 -18.19 19.15 4.63
C THR A 177 -16.70 19.43 4.77
N VAL A 178 -15.99 19.44 3.64
CA VAL A 178 -14.57 19.75 3.56
C VAL A 178 -14.30 20.95 2.68
N ASP A 179 -13.17 21.62 2.89
CA ASP A 179 -12.65 22.62 1.94
C ASP A 179 -11.62 21.96 1.03
N THR A 180 -12.00 21.67 -0.20
CA THR A 180 -11.12 20.97 -1.16
C THR A 180 -9.95 21.82 -1.63
N ASP A 181 -10.02 23.17 -1.51
CA ASP A 181 -8.88 24.06 -1.80
C ASP A 181 -7.79 23.94 -0.74
N ALA A 182 -8.17 23.51 0.47
CA ALA A 182 -7.23 23.30 1.58
C ALA A 182 -6.61 21.87 1.58
N TYR A 183 -6.92 21.03 0.60
CA TYR A 183 -6.28 19.72 0.50
C TYR A 183 -4.78 19.87 0.29
N GLU A 184 -3.99 19.20 1.11
CA GLU A 184 -2.58 19.03 0.85
C GLU A 184 -2.38 18.19 -0.42
N LYS A 185 -1.55 18.68 -1.32
CA LYS A 185 -1.26 18.04 -2.62
C LYS A 185 0.22 17.63 -2.67
N PRO A 186 0.63 16.62 -1.88
CA PRO A 186 2.02 16.18 -1.92
C PRO A 186 2.42 15.82 -3.35
N PRO A 187 3.64 16.14 -3.77
CA PRO A 187 4.13 15.79 -5.10
C PRO A 187 4.15 14.26 -5.26
N VAL A 188 3.96 13.82 -6.49
CA VAL A 188 4.13 12.41 -6.86
C VAL A 188 5.24 12.35 -7.91
N ARG A 189 6.32 11.62 -7.59
CA ARG A 189 7.48 11.49 -8.48
C ARG A 189 7.14 10.77 -9.77
N ALA A 190 7.82 11.12 -10.84
CA ALA A 190 7.76 10.33 -12.08
C ALA A 190 8.42 8.96 -11.86
N ARG A 191 7.87 7.92 -12.51
CA ARG A 191 8.47 6.59 -12.48
C ARG A 191 9.84 6.60 -13.16
N ALA A 192 10.86 6.12 -12.48
CA ALA A 192 12.15 5.84 -13.09
C ALA A 192 12.06 4.52 -13.88
N VAL A 193 12.30 4.58 -15.19
CA VAL A 193 12.21 3.43 -16.10
C VAL A 193 13.59 3.06 -16.62
N LEU A 194 13.94 1.79 -16.55
CA LEU A 194 15.20 1.25 -17.03
C LEU A 194 15.24 1.30 -18.57
N GLY A 195 16.27 1.90 -19.15
CA GLY A 195 16.40 2.09 -20.60
C GLY A 195 15.59 3.26 -21.16
N GLY A 196 14.79 3.95 -20.34
CA GLY A 196 14.06 5.14 -20.77
C GLY A 196 14.97 6.36 -20.86
N THR A 197 14.97 7.06 -21.96
CA THR A 197 15.49 8.44 -22.05
C THR A 197 14.55 9.32 -21.22
N GLY A 198 15.01 9.82 -20.08
CA GLY A 198 14.24 10.50 -19.04
C GLY A 198 13.09 11.38 -19.56
N ALA A 199 11.95 11.25 -18.87
CA ALA A 199 10.65 11.90 -19.09
C ALA A 199 9.71 11.19 -20.07
N SER A 200 9.05 10.11 -19.63
CA SER A 200 7.75 9.74 -20.22
C SER A 200 6.68 10.66 -19.60
N THR A 201 6.52 11.84 -20.17
CA THR A 201 5.24 12.53 -20.14
C THR A 201 4.26 11.65 -20.89
N VAL A 202 3.26 11.11 -20.18
CA VAL A 202 2.06 10.57 -20.84
C VAL A 202 1.35 11.77 -21.48
N ALA A 203 1.79 12.09 -22.71
CA ALA A 203 1.06 12.99 -23.58
C ALA A 203 -0.21 12.25 -24.02
N ASN A 204 -1.36 12.83 -23.74
CA ASN A 204 -2.64 12.46 -24.36
C ASN A 204 -2.46 12.46 -25.88
N ALA A 205 -2.18 11.31 -26.47
CA ALA A 205 -2.31 11.10 -27.90
C ALA A 205 -3.78 10.77 -28.18
N GLY A 206 -4.54 11.79 -28.52
CA GLY A 206 -5.82 11.61 -29.18
C GLY A 206 -5.64 10.73 -30.41
N ARG A 207 -6.15 9.51 -30.36
CA ARG A 207 -6.29 8.67 -31.54
C ARG A 207 -7.65 8.98 -32.16
N ASP A 208 -7.60 9.63 -33.31
CA ASP A 208 -8.70 9.59 -34.27
C ASP A 208 -9.08 8.15 -34.61
N THR A 209 -10.23 7.71 -34.16
CA THR A 209 -10.81 6.43 -34.54
C THR A 209 -11.76 6.61 -35.70
N THR A 210 -11.23 6.45 -36.92
CA THR A 210 -12.04 6.08 -38.08
C THR A 210 -11.40 4.88 -38.77
N ALA A 211 -11.81 3.67 -38.39
CA ALA A 211 -11.76 2.50 -39.27
C ALA A 211 -12.66 1.41 -38.68
N SER A 212 -13.81 1.24 -39.32
CA SER A 212 -14.69 0.10 -39.16
C SER A 212 -14.06 -1.16 -39.79
N SER A 213 -13.97 -2.28 -39.04
CA SER A 213 -14.00 -3.60 -39.64
C SER A 213 -14.61 -4.61 -38.70
N SER A 214 -15.76 -5.09 -39.07
CA SER A 214 -16.47 -6.22 -38.50
C SER A 214 -15.70 -7.52 -38.80
N ALA A 215 -15.27 -8.24 -37.76
CA ALA A 215 -14.84 -9.62 -37.90
C ALA A 215 -15.67 -10.50 -36.96
N SER A 216 -16.49 -11.35 -37.55
CA SER A 216 -17.27 -12.38 -36.88
C SER A 216 -16.38 -13.51 -36.39
N LEU A 217 -16.47 -13.86 -35.11
CA LEU A 217 -15.86 -15.06 -34.54
C LEU A 217 -16.88 -16.20 -34.57
N SER A 218 -16.59 -17.23 -35.38
CA SER A 218 -17.29 -18.50 -35.38
C SER A 218 -16.69 -19.41 -34.29
N ALA A 219 -17.58 -20.04 -33.53
CA ALA A 219 -17.23 -21.07 -32.56
C ALA A 219 -16.79 -22.36 -33.28
N ALA A 220 -15.73 -22.99 -32.79
CA ALA A 220 -15.33 -24.33 -33.17
C ALA A 220 -14.92 -25.15 -31.94
N ASP A 221 -15.45 -26.34 -31.94
CA ASP A 221 -15.49 -27.48 -31.03
C ASP A 221 -14.28 -27.75 -30.12
N ALA A 222 -14.63 -28.14 -28.88
CA ALA A 222 -13.75 -28.77 -27.90
C ALA A 222 -13.56 -30.27 -28.22
N GLY A 223 -12.33 -30.65 -28.53
CA GLY A 223 -11.89 -32.04 -28.61
C GLY A 223 -11.02 -32.43 -27.43
N SER A 224 -11.44 -33.42 -26.66
CA SER A 224 -10.73 -34.04 -25.55
C SER A 224 -9.53 -34.83 -26.03
N ALA A 225 -8.35 -34.62 -25.45
CA ALA A 225 -7.21 -35.55 -25.59
C ALA A 225 -6.54 -35.78 -24.24
N THR A 226 -6.51 -37.01 -23.83
CA THR A 226 -5.77 -37.58 -22.69
C THR A 226 -4.26 -37.61 -22.98
N PRO A 227 -3.37 -37.38 -21.98
CA PRO A 227 -1.93 -37.51 -22.20
C PRO A 227 -1.47 -38.97 -22.00
N SER A 228 -0.71 -39.48 -22.95
CA SER A 228 0.07 -40.71 -22.82
C SER A 228 1.49 -40.42 -22.41
N GLU A 229 1.95 -41.14 -21.40
CA GLU A 229 3.36 -41.18 -20.99
C GLU A 229 4.25 -41.78 -22.08
N SER A 230 5.38 -41.22 -22.36
CA SER A 230 6.50 -41.89 -22.99
C SER A 230 7.83 -41.40 -22.48
N SER A 231 8.52 -42.31 -21.80
CA SER A 231 9.93 -42.27 -21.44
C SER A 231 10.80 -42.24 -22.70
N ASN A 232 11.79 -41.35 -22.79
CA ASN A 232 12.96 -41.59 -23.63
C ASN A 232 14.21 -40.90 -23.04
N THR A 233 15.13 -41.76 -22.65
CA THR A 233 16.55 -41.49 -22.43
C THR A 233 17.26 -41.45 -23.78
N SER A 234 18.08 -40.44 -24.09
CA SER A 234 19.27 -40.58 -24.94
C SER A 234 20.15 -39.36 -24.94
N ASP A 235 21.36 -39.58 -24.52
CA ASP A 235 22.66 -39.15 -25.01
C ASP A 235 22.95 -37.68 -25.46
N ALA A 236 23.88 -37.14 -24.71
CA ALA A 236 24.65 -35.95 -25.03
C ALA A 236 25.41 -36.09 -26.37
N LYS A 237 25.22 -35.14 -27.26
CA LYS A 237 26.20 -34.78 -28.29
C LYS A 237 26.57 -33.33 -28.19
N THR A 238 27.79 -33.12 -27.80
CA THR A 238 28.57 -31.87 -27.90
C THR A 238 28.57 -31.40 -29.36
N SER A 239 28.01 -30.25 -29.65
CA SER A 239 28.26 -29.52 -30.89
C SER A 239 28.91 -28.20 -30.59
N THR A 240 30.07 -28.03 -31.20
CA THR A 240 30.96 -26.89 -31.18
C THR A 240 30.28 -25.58 -31.54
N ALA A 241 30.70 -24.55 -30.81
CA ALA A 241 30.30 -23.18 -30.93
C ALA A 241 30.48 -22.60 -32.32
N ASP A 242 29.43 -22.02 -32.86
CA ASP A 242 29.52 -20.98 -33.86
C ASP A 242 29.58 -19.61 -33.14
N SER A 243 30.76 -18.99 -33.30
CA SER A 243 31.04 -17.63 -32.87
C SER A 243 30.32 -16.63 -33.79
N ASN A 244 29.06 -16.32 -33.49
CA ASN A 244 28.41 -15.13 -34.02
C ASN A 244 28.47 -14.04 -32.94
N SER A 245 29.50 -13.21 -33.01
CA SER A 245 29.62 -11.97 -32.24
C SER A 245 28.67 -10.91 -32.79
N ALA A 246 27.38 -11.08 -32.59
CA ALA A 246 26.50 -9.93 -32.46
C ALA A 246 26.81 -9.33 -31.09
N ALA A 247 27.29 -8.09 -31.06
CA ALA A 247 27.47 -7.33 -29.83
C ALA A 247 26.15 -7.42 -29.02
N ALA A 248 26.13 -8.30 -28.02
CA ALA A 248 25.04 -8.41 -27.12
C ALA A 248 24.93 -7.02 -26.48
N ILE A 249 23.91 -6.25 -26.82
CA ILE A 249 23.50 -5.06 -26.08
C ILE A 249 23.42 -5.55 -24.64
N ALA A 250 24.39 -5.13 -23.83
CA ALA A 250 24.43 -5.55 -22.42
C ALA A 250 23.20 -4.96 -21.74
N ASN A 251 22.11 -5.72 -21.70
CA ASN A 251 20.91 -5.34 -21.01
C ASN A 251 21.27 -5.09 -19.54
N PRO A 252 21.10 -3.87 -19.03
CA PRO A 252 21.36 -3.60 -17.63
C PRO A 252 20.48 -4.51 -16.78
N PRO A 253 20.95 -4.94 -15.59
CA PRO A 253 20.16 -5.79 -14.72
C PRO A 253 18.90 -5.05 -14.25
N PRO A 254 17.71 -5.70 -14.24
CA PRO A 254 16.46 -5.08 -13.81
C PRO A 254 16.39 -4.85 -12.30
N TYR A 255 17.26 -5.46 -11.54
CA TYR A 255 17.39 -5.31 -10.09
C TYR A 255 18.80 -4.85 -9.72
N ARG A 256 18.92 -4.22 -8.58
CA ARG A 256 20.21 -3.80 -8.04
C ARG A 256 20.18 -3.96 -6.52
N TYR A 257 21.14 -4.69 -5.99
CA TYR A 257 21.26 -4.98 -4.56
C TYR A 257 22.43 -4.27 -3.89
N GLU A 258 23.16 -3.45 -4.65
CA GLU A 258 24.26 -2.63 -4.14
C GLU A 258 24.18 -1.19 -4.70
N PRO A 259 24.14 -0.16 -3.83
CA PRO A 259 24.03 -0.30 -2.36
C PRO A 259 22.71 -0.95 -1.95
N ALA A 260 22.66 -1.61 -0.79
CA ALA A 260 21.48 -2.37 -0.34
C ALA A 260 20.21 -1.51 -0.22
N ASP A 261 20.34 -0.25 0.19
CA ASP A 261 19.25 0.74 0.29
C ASP A 261 18.88 1.39 -1.07
N GLY A 262 19.63 1.10 -2.13
CA GLY A 262 19.40 1.65 -3.46
C GLY A 262 18.09 1.16 -4.09
N VAL A 263 17.43 2.02 -4.87
CA VAL A 263 16.18 1.67 -5.58
C VAL A 263 16.44 1.82 -7.08
N PRO A 264 16.56 0.70 -7.83
CA PRO A 264 16.81 0.75 -9.26
C PRO A 264 15.58 1.22 -10.04
N PRO A 265 15.77 1.75 -11.28
CA PRO A 265 14.65 2.01 -12.19
C PRO A 265 13.86 0.74 -12.50
N LEU A 266 12.55 0.87 -12.69
CA LEU A 266 11.69 -0.27 -13.04
C LEU A 266 11.94 -0.71 -14.48
N ALA A 267 12.25 -1.99 -14.69
CA ALA A 267 12.18 -2.60 -15.99
C ALA A 267 10.74 -2.96 -16.33
N GLN A 268 10.20 -2.46 -17.42
CA GLN A 268 8.79 -2.68 -17.79
C GLN A 268 8.65 -3.46 -19.09
N TYR A 269 7.59 -4.27 -19.17
CA TYR A 269 7.26 -4.99 -20.40
C TYR A 269 6.86 -4.01 -21.51
N GLY A 270 7.26 -4.35 -22.76
CA GLY A 270 7.01 -3.52 -23.93
C GLY A 270 8.03 -2.40 -24.16
N GLY A 271 9.05 -2.28 -23.30
CA GLY A 271 10.20 -1.40 -23.49
C GLY A 271 11.36 -2.07 -24.23
N ASP A 272 12.49 -1.37 -24.33
CA ASP A 272 13.69 -1.82 -25.05
C ASP A 272 14.58 -2.79 -24.25
N VAL A 273 14.23 -3.05 -22.98
CA VAL A 273 14.98 -3.90 -22.07
C VAL A 273 14.27 -5.24 -21.89
N LEU A 274 15.05 -6.33 -21.95
CA LEU A 274 14.52 -7.66 -21.63
C LEU A 274 14.14 -7.74 -20.15
N VAL A 275 12.85 -7.85 -19.88
CA VAL A 275 12.32 -7.98 -18.53
C VAL A 275 12.19 -9.45 -18.14
N ARG A 276 12.70 -9.78 -16.95
CA ARG A 276 12.39 -11.01 -16.24
C ARG A 276 11.75 -10.66 -14.92
N PHE A 277 10.76 -11.42 -14.53
CA PHE A 277 10.03 -11.27 -13.28
C PHE A 277 9.80 -12.65 -12.66
N THR A 278 10.05 -12.78 -11.36
CA THR A 278 9.83 -14.02 -10.61
C THR A 278 9.54 -13.73 -9.15
N GLY A 279 8.71 -14.55 -8.54
CA GLY A 279 8.47 -14.56 -7.09
C GLY A 279 9.49 -15.41 -6.30
N SER A 280 10.43 -16.07 -7.00
CA SER A 280 11.49 -16.85 -6.35
C SER A 280 12.68 -15.97 -6.00
N THR A 281 13.53 -16.42 -5.05
CA THR A 281 14.81 -15.79 -4.79
C THR A 281 15.66 -15.75 -6.07
N HIS A 282 16.17 -14.59 -6.41
CA HIS A 282 16.83 -14.34 -7.69
C HIS A 282 18.03 -13.42 -7.54
N ASP A 283 18.86 -13.40 -8.57
CA ASP A 283 19.94 -12.43 -8.69
C ASP A 283 19.47 -11.15 -9.38
N GLU A 284 20.36 -10.19 -9.53
CA GLU A 284 20.10 -8.87 -10.15
C GLU A 284 19.58 -8.96 -11.59
N ARG A 285 19.73 -10.10 -12.25
CA ARG A 285 19.20 -10.39 -13.60
C ARG A 285 17.86 -11.11 -13.57
N ALA A 286 17.24 -11.25 -12.40
CA ALA A 286 16.04 -12.04 -12.15
C ALA A 286 16.19 -13.54 -12.49
N LEU A 287 17.40 -14.06 -12.42
CA LEU A 287 17.63 -15.49 -12.56
C LEU A 287 17.54 -16.14 -11.18
N ILE A 288 16.72 -17.18 -11.09
CA ILE A 288 16.50 -17.93 -9.84
C ILE A 288 17.85 -18.42 -9.32
N THR A 289 18.13 -18.20 -8.05
CA THR A 289 19.37 -18.58 -7.40
C THR A 289 19.15 -19.17 -6.02
N LYS A 290 20.01 -20.11 -5.63
CA LYS A 290 20.13 -20.65 -4.28
C LYS A 290 21.50 -20.34 -3.66
N ALA A 291 22.34 -19.54 -4.35
CA ALA A 291 23.64 -19.16 -3.84
C ALA A 291 23.50 -18.29 -2.60
N PRO A 292 24.03 -18.71 -1.40
CA PRO A 292 23.76 -18.01 -0.14
C PRO A 292 24.09 -16.52 -0.17
N ALA A 293 25.22 -16.15 -0.78
CA ALA A 293 25.64 -14.75 -0.85
C ALA A 293 24.66 -13.88 -1.67
N LYS A 294 24.12 -14.40 -2.78
CA LYS A 294 23.13 -13.67 -3.60
C LYS A 294 21.77 -13.57 -2.90
N VAL A 295 21.36 -14.66 -2.24
CA VAL A 295 20.11 -14.66 -1.45
C VAL A 295 20.21 -13.66 -0.29
N ALA A 296 21.36 -13.62 0.40
CA ALA A 296 21.60 -12.66 1.47
C ALA A 296 21.56 -11.21 0.97
N ALA A 297 22.19 -10.92 -0.18
CA ALA A 297 22.17 -9.60 -0.78
C ALA A 297 20.75 -9.15 -1.19
N LEU A 298 19.96 -10.04 -1.79
CA LEU A 298 18.54 -9.76 -2.09
C LEU A 298 17.73 -9.44 -0.82
N ASN A 299 17.85 -10.27 0.21
CA ASN A 299 17.10 -10.10 1.44
C ASN A 299 17.48 -8.81 2.16
N GLU A 300 18.78 -8.49 2.20
CA GLU A 300 19.27 -7.24 2.77
C GLU A 300 18.76 -6.03 1.98
N HIS A 301 18.75 -6.11 0.65
CA HIS A 301 18.18 -5.06 -0.19
C HIS A 301 16.69 -4.83 0.10
N LEU A 302 15.89 -5.89 0.15
CA LEU A 302 14.45 -5.76 0.45
C LEU A 302 14.18 -5.14 1.84
N ARG A 303 15.07 -5.35 2.81
CA ARG A 303 15.02 -4.73 4.13
C ARG A 303 15.49 -3.28 4.08
N ALA A 304 16.72 -3.07 3.66
CA ALA A 304 17.43 -1.79 3.76
C ALA A 304 16.74 -0.68 2.98
N LYS A 305 16.20 -0.96 1.78
CA LYS A 305 15.53 0.06 0.98
C LYS A 305 14.32 0.71 1.66
N ILE A 306 13.77 0.11 2.71
CA ILE A 306 12.67 0.66 3.49
C ILE A 306 13.13 1.08 4.88
N GLU A 307 13.79 0.18 5.63
CA GLU A 307 14.16 0.45 7.02
C GLU A 307 15.22 1.55 7.15
N ASP A 308 16.21 1.57 6.26
CA ASP A 308 17.28 2.58 6.29
C ASP A 308 16.78 3.97 5.81
N HIS A 309 15.54 4.04 5.32
CA HIS A 309 14.83 5.26 4.94
C HIS A 309 13.58 5.54 5.79
N ALA A 310 13.47 4.95 6.97
CA ALA A 310 12.32 5.10 7.85
C ALA A 310 11.98 6.58 8.12
N ASP A 311 12.98 7.44 8.27
CA ASP A 311 12.82 8.90 8.49
C ASP A 311 12.16 9.61 7.29
N GLU A 312 12.41 9.16 6.05
CA GLU A 312 11.76 9.70 4.84
C GLU A 312 10.28 9.28 4.78
N ILE A 313 9.96 8.11 5.35
CA ILE A 313 8.62 7.51 5.32
C ILE A 313 7.78 7.98 6.51
N GLU A 314 8.43 8.29 7.64
CA GLU A 314 7.76 8.72 8.87
C GLU A 314 6.76 9.85 8.60
N LEU A 315 5.53 9.67 9.08
CA LEU A 315 4.49 10.67 8.99
C LEU A 315 3.61 10.64 10.24
N VAL A 316 3.72 11.68 11.06
CA VAL A 316 2.95 11.84 12.29
C VAL A 316 2.51 13.29 12.48
N ALA A 317 1.36 13.49 13.11
CA ALA A 317 0.96 14.82 13.59
C ALA A 317 1.19 14.90 15.10
N ARG A 318 2.13 15.75 15.51
CA ARG A 318 2.52 15.96 16.90
C ARG A 318 1.74 17.15 17.48
N ASP A 319 1.03 16.94 18.57
CA ASP A 319 0.37 17.98 19.39
C ASP A 319 0.88 17.85 20.84
N LEU A 320 2.16 18.17 21.02
CA LEU A 320 2.87 18.01 22.27
C LEU A 320 2.76 19.29 23.12
N GLN A 321 2.40 19.11 24.39
CA GLN A 321 2.28 20.21 25.36
C GLN A 321 3.40 20.12 26.39
N PRO A 322 4.26 21.14 26.58
CA PRO A 322 5.32 21.13 27.56
C PRO A 322 4.83 20.80 28.99
N GLY A 323 5.50 19.86 29.63
CA GLY A 323 5.15 19.40 30.97
C GLY A 323 3.91 18.52 31.06
N ALA A 324 3.41 18.00 29.94
CA ALA A 324 2.40 16.94 29.93
C ALA A 324 3.05 15.62 30.32
N ARG A 325 2.38 14.88 31.22
CA ARG A 325 2.84 13.55 31.68
C ARG A 325 1.99 12.42 31.07
N VAL A 326 0.97 12.78 30.28
CA VAL A 326 0.10 11.86 29.56
C VAL A 326 0.18 12.13 28.08
N LEU A 327 0.46 11.10 27.30
CA LEU A 327 0.46 11.11 25.84
C LEU A 327 -0.67 10.22 25.33
N PHE A 328 -1.52 10.75 24.45
CA PHE A 328 -2.47 9.96 23.68
C PHE A 328 -1.92 9.65 22.29
N VAL A 329 -2.04 8.41 21.86
CA VAL A 329 -1.63 7.97 20.52
C VAL A 329 -2.81 7.27 19.84
N SER A 330 -3.09 7.64 18.59
CA SER A 330 -4.15 7.01 17.81
C SER A 330 -3.92 7.21 16.30
N TYR A 331 -4.73 6.53 15.49
CA TYR A 331 -4.76 6.61 14.04
C TYR A 331 -6.19 6.41 13.51
N GLY A 332 -6.40 6.61 12.20
CA GLY A 332 -7.70 6.42 11.57
C GLY A 332 -8.78 7.34 12.17
N ILE A 333 -10.03 6.91 12.09
CA ILE A 333 -11.18 7.67 12.62
C ILE A 333 -11.04 7.97 14.11
N THR A 334 -10.42 7.08 14.89
CA THR A 334 -10.26 7.20 16.35
C THR A 334 -9.48 8.46 16.76
N ALA A 335 -8.56 8.93 15.90
CA ALA A 335 -7.80 10.16 16.16
C ALA A 335 -8.70 11.41 16.24
N GLY A 336 -9.87 11.40 15.63
CA GLY A 336 -10.86 12.48 15.75
C GLY A 336 -11.38 12.65 17.18
N ALA A 337 -11.76 11.54 17.81
CA ALA A 337 -12.21 11.53 19.22
C ALA A 337 -11.07 11.90 20.17
N MET A 338 -9.84 11.44 19.91
CA MET A 338 -8.65 11.81 20.66
C MET A 338 -8.42 13.33 20.65
N ARG A 339 -8.43 13.95 19.47
CA ARG A 339 -8.23 15.41 19.35
C ARG A 339 -9.28 16.21 20.12
N GLU A 340 -10.54 15.79 20.06
CA GLU A 340 -11.62 16.43 20.83
C GLU A 340 -11.42 16.24 22.34
N ALA A 341 -11.03 15.06 22.80
CA ALA A 341 -10.74 14.80 24.21
C ALA A 341 -9.59 15.67 24.73
N VAL A 342 -8.51 15.78 23.97
CA VAL A 342 -7.35 16.65 24.31
C VAL A 342 -7.79 18.10 24.43
N ARG A 343 -8.58 18.60 23.47
CA ARG A 343 -9.11 19.98 23.52
C ARG A 343 -9.94 20.21 24.80
N ARG A 344 -10.82 19.29 25.18
CA ARG A 344 -11.65 19.38 26.41
C ARG A 344 -10.78 19.34 27.67
N MET A 345 -9.81 18.43 27.75
CA MET A 345 -8.93 18.31 28.91
C MET A 345 -8.06 19.57 29.09
N ARG A 346 -7.50 20.12 28.03
CA ARG A 346 -6.72 21.35 28.07
C ARG A 346 -7.60 22.55 28.47
N SER A 347 -8.84 22.65 28.02
CA SER A 347 -9.76 23.69 28.42
C SER A 347 -10.13 23.63 29.91
N SER A 348 -10.00 22.46 30.54
CA SER A 348 -10.16 22.27 32.00
C SER A 348 -8.86 22.42 32.80
N GLY A 349 -7.75 22.87 32.15
CA GLY A 349 -6.47 23.11 32.81
C GLY A 349 -5.55 21.88 32.90
N ARG A 350 -5.93 20.74 32.34
CA ARG A 350 -5.08 19.53 32.32
C ARG A 350 -4.03 19.64 31.20
N ARG A 351 -2.78 19.26 31.51
CA ARG A 351 -1.74 19.14 30.49
C ARG A 351 -1.72 17.73 29.93
N VAL A 352 -1.94 17.61 28.63
CA VAL A 352 -1.95 16.34 27.90
C VAL A 352 -1.37 16.56 26.50
N SER A 353 -0.60 15.60 26.03
CA SER A 353 -0.06 15.54 24.66
C SER A 353 -0.84 14.55 23.81
N ALA A 354 -0.78 14.74 22.50
CA ALA A 354 -1.35 13.81 21.56
C ALA A 354 -0.43 13.60 20.34
N MET A 355 -0.49 12.43 19.77
CA MET A 355 0.14 12.08 18.51
C MET A 355 -0.83 11.31 17.62
N THR A 356 -1.06 11.79 16.41
CA THR A 356 -1.77 11.04 15.38
C THR A 356 -0.76 10.38 14.46
N LEU A 357 -0.86 9.07 14.29
CA LEU A 357 0.00 8.31 13.39
C LEU A 357 -0.63 8.27 12.00
N HIS A 358 0.07 8.80 11.01
CA HIS A 358 -0.30 8.72 9.60
C HIS A 358 0.53 7.68 8.85
N CYS A 359 1.68 7.27 9.39
CA CYS A 359 2.44 6.10 9.01
C CYS A 359 2.42 5.09 10.16
N LEU A 360 1.96 3.86 9.90
CA LEU A 360 1.97 2.77 10.87
C LEU A 360 3.16 1.85 10.66
N TRP A 361 3.56 1.65 9.41
CA TRP A 361 4.70 0.83 9.03
C TRP A 361 5.54 1.53 7.96
N PRO A 362 6.88 1.61 8.11
CA PRO A 362 7.61 1.27 9.33
C PRO A 362 7.11 2.07 10.54
N VAL A 363 7.32 1.54 11.74
CA VAL A 363 6.95 2.24 12.97
C VAL A 363 7.74 3.56 13.04
N PRO A 364 7.11 4.72 13.30
CA PRO A 364 7.80 5.99 13.44
C PRO A 364 8.52 6.08 14.79
N GLU A 365 9.59 5.28 14.93
CA GLU A 365 10.28 5.08 16.22
C GLU A 365 10.89 6.38 16.73
N GLY A 366 11.53 7.16 15.84
CA GLY A 366 12.13 8.44 16.22
C GLY A 366 11.10 9.40 16.82
N ALA A 367 9.97 9.60 16.11
CA ALA A 367 8.90 10.46 16.58
C ALA A 367 8.27 9.98 17.89
N LEU A 368 8.10 8.66 18.05
CA LEU A 368 7.53 8.07 19.26
C LEU A 368 8.49 8.20 20.46
N LEU A 369 9.77 7.92 20.28
CA LEU A 369 10.78 8.06 21.34
C LEU A 369 10.88 9.52 21.84
N ASP A 370 10.93 10.47 20.93
CA ASP A 370 10.91 11.91 21.28
C ASP A 370 9.65 12.28 22.09
N ALA A 371 8.48 11.73 21.68
CA ALA A 371 7.21 12.05 22.33
C ALA A 371 7.05 11.34 23.70
N LEU A 372 7.80 10.27 23.96
CA LEU A 372 7.80 9.54 25.21
C LEU A 372 8.71 10.17 26.27
N GLU A 373 9.56 11.15 25.90
CA GLU A 373 10.38 11.88 26.89
C GLU A 373 9.47 12.55 27.94
N ASP A 374 9.81 12.34 29.20
CA ASP A 374 9.08 12.88 30.35
C ASP A 374 7.60 12.44 30.50
N VAL A 375 7.14 11.44 29.76
CA VAL A 375 5.79 10.90 29.84
C VAL A 375 5.72 9.75 30.84
N ASP A 376 4.72 9.78 31.75
CA ASP A 376 4.46 8.70 32.70
C ASP A 376 3.49 7.66 32.12
N VAL A 377 2.50 8.14 31.38
CA VAL A 377 1.40 7.32 30.87
C VAL A 377 1.20 7.57 29.37
N VAL A 378 1.16 6.50 28.59
CA VAL A 378 0.71 6.54 27.19
C VAL A 378 -0.60 5.79 27.08
N VAL A 379 -1.59 6.42 26.43
CA VAL A 379 -2.86 5.79 26.10
C VAL A 379 -2.93 5.56 24.59
N VAL A 380 -2.96 4.31 24.17
CA VAL A 380 -3.12 3.94 22.76
C VAL A 380 -4.58 3.57 22.49
N ALA A 381 -5.21 4.34 21.61
CA ALA A 381 -6.62 4.15 21.30
C ALA A 381 -6.82 3.57 19.90
N GLU A 382 -7.47 2.39 19.82
CA GLU A 382 -7.67 1.66 18.57
C GLU A 382 -8.92 0.76 18.59
N LEU A 383 -9.52 0.55 17.42
CA LEU A 383 -10.70 -0.30 17.25
C LEU A 383 -10.30 -1.75 16.94
N ASN A 384 -9.42 -2.29 17.80
CA ASN A 384 -8.91 -3.66 17.77
C ASN A 384 -8.41 -4.08 19.16
N HIS A 385 -7.84 -5.27 19.30
CA HIS A 385 -7.31 -5.81 20.57
C HIS A 385 -5.89 -5.33 20.93
N GLY A 386 -5.56 -4.07 20.65
CA GLY A 386 -4.26 -3.50 21.00
C GLY A 386 -3.14 -3.94 20.05
N GLN A 387 -3.43 -3.94 18.75
CA GLN A 387 -2.46 -4.40 17.76
C GLN A 387 -1.26 -3.45 17.66
N TYR A 388 -1.49 -2.14 17.68
CA TYR A 388 -0.42 -1.15 17.61
C TYR A 388 0.14 -0.79 19.00
N ARG A 389 -0.64 -0.95 20.07
CA ARG A 389 -0.16 -0.76 21.44
C ARG A 389 1.13 -1.54 21.72
N ARG A 390 1.24 -2.75 21.19
CA ARG A 390 2.40 -3.63 21.37
C ARG A 390 3.69 -3.02 20.80
N GLU A 391 3.61 -2.25 19.75
CA GLU A 391 4.76 -1.55 19.17
C GLU A 391 5.23 -0.42 20.10
N ILE A 392 4.29 0.30 20.71
CA ILE A 392 4.61 1.37 21.65
C ILE A 392 5.17 0.79 22.98
N GLU A 393 4.61 -0.32 23.46
CA GLU A 393 5.15 -1.05 24.63
C GLU A 393 6.61 -1.47 24.43
N ARG A 394 6.95 -1.90 23.21
CA ARG A 394 8.31 -2.28 22.85
C ARG A 394 9.29 -1.10 22.92
N LEU A 395 8.85 0.10 22.53
CA LEU A 395 9.68 1.30 22.47
C LEU A 395 9.86 1.99 23.81
N GLY A 396 8.85 1.93 24.68
CA GLY A 396 8.84 2.64 25.97
C GLY A 396 8.97 1.72 27.20
N PRO A 397 10.06 0.96 27.37
CA PRO A 397 10.23 0.14 28.57
C PRO A 397 10.27 1.05 29.81
N GLY A 398 9.29 0.89 30.69
CA GLY A 398 9.17 1.69 31.92
C GLY A 398 8.11 2.79 31.88
N VAL A 399 7.46 3.04 30.74
CA VAL A 399 6.27 3.89 30.63
C VAL A 399 5.02 3.04 30.84
N ASP A 400 4.02 3.57 31.56
CA ASP A 400 2.71 2.89 31.71
C ASP A 400 1.91 3.01 30.41
N VAL A 401 1.91 1.95 29.58
CA VAL A 401 1.21 1.92 28.30
C VAL A 401 -0.16 1.29 28.46
N ARG A 402 -1.19 2.11 28.42
CA ARG A 402 -2.60 1.71 28.56
C ARG A 402 -3.26 1.58 27.17
N GLY A 403 -4.13 0.60 27.01
CA GLY A 403 -4.98 0.45 25.83
C GLY A 403 -6.38 0.99 26.05
N LEU A 404 -6.86 1.83 25.15
CA LEU A 404 -8.27 2.17 25.02
C LEU A 404 -8.81 1.48 23.77
N HIS A 405 -9.37 0.29 23.95
CA HIS A 405 -9.74 -0.60 22.86
C HIS A 405 -11.24 -0.83 22.76
N ARG A 406 -11.77 -0.88 21.54
CA ARG A 406 -13.13 -1.35 21.26
C ARG A 406 -13.13 -2.32 20.09
N VAL A 407 -13.93 -3.38 20.22
CA VAL A 407 -14.10 -4.45 19.20
C VAL A 407 -15.55 -4.87 19.06
N ASP A 408 -16.46 -4.01 19.49
CA ASP A 408 -17.92 -4.23 19.50
C ASP A 408 -18.63 -3.51 18.36
N GLY A 409 -17.86 -2.88 17.47
CA GLY A 409 -18.37 -2.15 16.32
C GLY A 409 -18.84 -0.73 16.60
N GLU A 410 -18.58 -0.23 17.80
CA GLU A 410 -18.84 1.14 18.19
C GLU A 410 -17.56 1.98 18.20
N LEU A 411 -17.70 3.29 17.97
CA LEU A 411 -16.58 4.22 18.02
C LEU A 411 -16.15 4.51 19.47
N ILE A 412 -14.86 4.76 19.64
CA ILE A 412 -14.32 5.33 20.88
C ILE A 412 -14.75 6.78 20.98
N THR A 413 -15.29 7.18 22.15
CA THR A 413 -15.77 8.54 22.39
C THR A 413 -14.73 9.40 23.12
N PRO A 414 -14.80 10.74 23.00
CA PRO A 414 -13.92 11.63 23.76
C PRO A 414 -13.99 11.44 25.28
N GLU A 415 -15.16 11.07 25.83
CA GLU A 415 -15.36 10.80 27.23
C GLU A 415 -14.49 9.64 27.73
N GLN A 416 -14.38 8.57 26.96
CA GLN A 416 -13.57 7.40 27.28
C GLN A 416 -12.08 7.76 27.40
N PHE A 417 -11.56 8.67 26.55
CA PHE A 417 -10.21 9.20 26.71
C PHE A 417 -10.03 9.99 28.01
N VAL A 418 -11.03 10.80 28.39
CA VAL A 418 -10.98 11.57 29.64
C VAL A 418 -11.00 10.64 30.86
N GLU A 419 -11.74 9.53 30.80
CA GLU A 419 -11.85 8.55 31.89
C GLU A 419 -10.57 7.77 32.09
N ILE A 420 -9.95 7.22 31.02
CA ILE A 420 -8.75 6.40 31.12
C ILE A 420 -7.51 7.21 31.56
N ALA A 421 -7.54 8.53 31.37
CA ALA A 421 -6.47 9.44 31.76
C ALA A 421 -6.58 9.92 33.22
N ARG A 422 -7.56 9.45 33.98
CA ARG A 422 -7.69 9.74 35.43
C ARG A 422 -6.80 8.80 36.24
#